data_e50ad813d416c2c42f5f99d23ed0f373
#
_entry.id   e50ad813d416c2c42f5f99d23ed0f373
#
_cell.length_a   1.000
_cell.length_b   1.000
_cell.length_c   1.000
_cell.angle_alpha   90.00
_cell.angle_beta   90.00
_cell.angle_gamma   90.00
#
_symmetry.space_group_name_H-M   'P 1'
#
loop_
_entity.id
_entity.type
_entity.pdbx_description
1 polymer ?
#
loop_
_entity_poly.entity_id
_entity_poly.type
_entity_poly.pdbx_seq_one_letter_code
_entity_poly.pdbx_strand_id
1 'polypeptide(L)'
;MCDSSVLVFHPAGERHQAVWDQAGGRCFNLEFAPNWLDRFCEQKVRLDQPTDFDGGLSAWLALRLYQELQQTDDVSPIAMEGLALELVAVTTRQRKKVADRKPPRWLEQAHELLHAHFADALSLSEVAASVGVHPAHLARVFRQQYHCSVGDYLRKLRIEFACRQLATSDRTFTEIGLAAGFADQSHFSKTFKSLIGMTPSEYQRNFC
;
A
#
# COMPACT_ATOMS: atom_id res chain seq x y z
N MET A 1 -3.75 -15.97 -2.23
CA MET A 1 -2.45 -15.70 -2.85
C MET A 1 -2.03 -14.30 -2.41
N CYS A 2 -1.03 -14.17 -1.53
CA CYS A 2 -0.55 -12.84 -1.12
C CYS A 2 0.24 -12.24 -2.27
N ASP A 3 -0.19 -11.12 -2.78
CA ASP A 3 0.57 -10.29 -3.70
C ASP A 3 1.64 -9.50 -2.92
N SER A 4 2.73 -9.07 -3.56
CA SER A 4 3.83 -8.31 -2.95
C SER A 4 3.42 -6.98 -2.31
N SER A 5 2.18 -6.57 -2.46
CA SER A 5 1.58 -5.36 -1.90
C SER A 5 0.58 -5.62 -0.75
N VAL A 6 0.39 -6.87 -0.35
CA VAL A 6 -0.59 -7.22 0.70
C VAL A 6 0.10 -7.27 2.06
N LEU A 7 -0.40 -6.47 3.00
CA LEU A 7 -0.09 -6.61 4.41
C LEU A 7 -1.16 -7.48 5.05
N VAL A 8 -0.76 -8.62 5.60
CA VAL A 8 -1.65 -9.52 6.34
C VAL A 8 -1.36 -9.37 7.83
N PHE A 9 -2.40 -9.13 8.59
CA PHE A 9 -2.33 -9.11 10.05
C PHE A 9 -2.83 -10.45 10.61
N HIS A 10 -2.03 -11.05 11.46
CA HIS A 10 -2.38 -12.27 12.20
C HIS A 10 -2.44 -11.98 13.69
N PRO A 11 -3.57 -12.25 14.37
CA PRO A 11 -3.67 -12.14 15.82
C PRO A 11 -2.72 -13.13 16.53
N ALA A 12 -2.37 -12.82 17.76
CA ALA A 12 -1.58 -13.72 18.59
C ALA A 12 -2.26 -15.10 18.72
N GLY A 13 -1.49 -16.16 18.47
CA GLY A 13 -1.98 -17.54 18.57
C GLY A 13 -2.73 -18.06 17.33
N GLU A 14 -2.94 -17.26 16.30
CA GLU A 14 -3.50 -17.73 15.04
C GLU A 14 -2.49 -18.60 14.29
N ARG A 15 -2.97 -19.79 13.86
CA ARG A 15 -2.19 -20.63 12.95
C ARG A 15 -2.39 -20.16 11.52
N HIS A 16 -1.32 -19.75 10.85
CA HIS A 16 -1.34 -19.34 9.46
C HIS A 16 -0.28 -20.10 8.65
N GLN A 17 -0.50 -20.21 7.36
CA GLN A 17 0.41 -20.84 6.42
C GLN A 17 0.54 -19.95 5.17
N ALA A 18 1.76 -19.61 4.82
CA ALA A 18 2.03 -18.98 3.53
C ALA A 18 2.23 -20.08 2.48
N VAL A 19 1.46 -20.01 1.40
CA VAL A 19 1.61 -20.89 0.24
C VAL A 19 2.09 -20.03 -0.93
N TRP A 20 3.26 -20.39 -1.45
CA TRP A 20 3.89 -19.73 -2.58
C TRP A 20 3.63 -20.54 -3.85
N ASP A 21 3.49 -19.85 -4.98
CA ASP A 21 3.48 -20.49 -6.30
C ASP A 21 4.91 -20.91 -6.71
N GLN A 22 5.06 -21.42 -7.95
CA GLN A 22 6.35 -21.87 -8.46
C GLN A 22 7.41 -20.74 -8.57
N ALA A 23 6.99 -19.49 -8.62
CA ALA A 23 7.88 -18.34 -8.66
C ALA A 23 8.47 -18.00 -7.27
N GLY A 24 7.93 -18.61 -6.20
CA GLY A 24 8.34 -18.33 -4.82
C GLY A 24 7.84 -16.97 -4.32
N GLY A 25 8.33 -16.56 -3.15
CA GLY A 25 7.97 -15.27 -2.55
C GLY A 25 8.88 -14.93 -1.39
N ARG A 26 8.92 -13.64 -1.05
CA ARG A 26 9.59 -13.14 0.16
C ARG A 26 8.53 -12.57 1.08
N CYS A 27 8.66 -12.86 2.37
CA CYS A 27 7.79 -12.32 3.40
C CYS A 27 8.64 -11.56 4.41
N PHE A 28 8.18 -10.37 4.77
CA PHE A 28 8.68 -9.62 5.89
C PHE A 28 7.67 -9.75 7.03
N ASN A 29 8.07 -10.35 8.13
CA ASN A 29 7.23 -10.51 9.32
C ASN A 29 7.62 -9.47 10.36
N LEU A 30 6.62 -8.74 10.85
CA LEU A 30 6.75 -7.81 11.96
C LEU A 30 5.89 -8.34 13.12
N GLU A 31 6.55 -8.72 14.20
CA GLU A 31 5.89 -9.22 15.40
C GLU A 31 5.83 -8.12 16.47
N PHE A 32 4.64 -7.89 17.02
CA PHE A 32 4.45 -6.99 18.15
C PHE A 32 4.36 -7.80 19.43
N ALA A 33 5.25 -7.53 20.38
CA ALA A 33 5.14 -8.14 21.70
C ALA A 33 3.83 -7.71 22.37
N PRO A 34 3.13 -8.61 23.09
CA PRO A 34 1.86 -8.28 23.75
C PRO A 34 1.95 -7.05 24.64
N ASN A 35 2.99 -6.93 25.45
CA ASN A 35 3.24 -5.78 26.33
C ASN A 35 3.47 -4.46 25.57
N TRP A 36 3.91 -4.52 24.31
CA TRP A 36 4.05 -3.32 23.48
C TRP A 36 2.67 -2.81 23.06
N LEU A 37 1.75 -3.70 22.71
CA LEU A 37 0.36 -3.37 22.34
C LEU A 37 -0.46 -2.94 23.56
N ASP A 38 -0.20 -3.48 24.76
CA ASP A 38 -0.88 -3.13 26.00
C ASP A 38 -0.78 -1.64 26.35
N ARG A 39 0.29 -0.97 25.90
CA ARG A 39 0.47 0.48 26.03
C ARG A 39 -0.68 1.29 25.38
N PHE A 40 -1.45 0.69 24.49
CA PHE A 40 -2.50 1.34 23.69
C PHE A 40 -3.90 0.78 23.98
N CYS A 41 -4.09 0.06 25.10
CA CYS A 41 -5.37 -0.54 25.47
C CYS A 41 -6.49 0.51 25.64
N GLU A 42 -6.17 1.68 26.21
CA GLU A 42 -7.13 2.78 26.39
C GLU A 42 -7.64 3.34 25.06
N GLN A 43 -6.83 3.32 24.01
CA GLN A 43 -7.17 3.77 22.64
C GLN A 43 -8.05 2.77 21.89
N LYS A 44 -8.44 1.65 22.53
CA LYS A 44 -9.24 0.57 21.91
C LYS A 44 -8.59 0.02 20.63
N VAL A 45 -7.26 -0.08 20.62
CA VAL A 45 -6.54 -0.79 19.57
C VAL A 45 -6.87 -2.27 19.72
N ARG A 46 -7.72 -2.78 18.83
CA ARG A 46 -8.07 -4.20 18.76
C ARG A 46 -7.47 -4.81 17.50
N LEU A 47 -6.51 -5.68 17.71
CA LEU A 47 -5.88 -6.49 16.67
C LEU A 47 -6.18 -7.97 16.98
N ASP A 48 -7.47 -8.30 17.07
CA ASP A 48 -8.00 -9.58 17.51
C ASP A 48 -8.58 -10.45 16.39
N GLN A 49 -8.55 -9.97 15.14
CA GLN A 49 -9.04 -10.72 14.00
C GLN A 49 -8.07 -10.59 12.82
N PRO A 50 -7.87 -11.66 12.01
CA PRO A 50 -7.09 -11.60 10.79
C PRO A 50 -7.67 -10.54 9.86
N THR A 51 -6.81 -9.81 9.21
CA THR A 51 -7.26 -8.76 8.28
C THR A 51 -6.19 -8.54 7.22
N ASP A 52 -6.63 -8.54 5.98
CA ASP A 52 -5.80 -8.23 4.83
C ASP A 52 -5.94 -6.73 4.50
N PHE A 53 -4.83 -6.12 4.18
CA PHE A 53 -4.76 -4.72 3.75
C PHE A 53 -4.10 -4.69 2.37
N ASP A 54 -4.92 -4.48 1.33
CA ASP A 54 -4.43 -4.39 -0.03
C ASP A 54 -3.72 -3.04 -0.25
N GLY A 55 -2.41 -3.09 -0.44
CA GLY A 55 -1.61 -1.92 -0.81
C GLY A 55 -1.73 -0.71 0.12
N GLY A 56 -1.57 0.46 -0.48
CA GLY A 56 -1.80 1.75 0.19
C GLY A 56 -0.78 2.10 1.27
N LEU A 57 -1.21 2.92 2.24
CA LEU A 57 -0.33 3.45 3.29
C LEU A 57 0.22 2.35 4.20
N SER A 58 -0.57 1.32 4.49
CA SER A 58 -0.15 0.21 5.36
C SER A 58 1.02 -0.59 4.75
N ALA A 59 0.92 -0.95 3.49
CA ALA A 59 1.98 -1.66 2.77
C ALA A 59 3.23 -0.77 2.61
N TRP A 60 3.04 0.53 2.36
CA TRP A 60 4.15 1.47 2.28
C TRP A 60 4.88 1.63 3.62
N LEU A 61 4.17 1.70 4.74
CA LEU A 61 4.78 1.77 6.08
C LEU A 61 5.55 0.48 6.41
N ALA A 62 5.00 -0.69 6.04
CA ALA A 62 5.69 -1.96 6.20
C ALA A 62 6.99 -2.00 5.37
N LEU A 63 6.97 -1.49 4.14
CA LEU A 63 8.15 -1.38 3.29
C LEU A 63 9.19 -0.42 3.90
N ARG A 64 8.76 0.73 4.45
CA ARG A 64 9.62 1.66 5.16
C ARG A 64 10.30 1.03 6.38
N LEU A 65 9.55 0.25 7.17
CA LEU A 65 10.11 -0.51 8.29
C LEU A 65 11.17 -1.51 7.82
N TYR A 66 10.91 -2.21 6.72
CA TYR A 66 11.90 -3.12 6.13
C TYR A 66 13.16 -2.39 5.67
N GLN A 67 13.03 -1.22 5.04
CA GLN A 67 14.18 -0.41 4.61
C GLN A 67 15.02 0.06 5.80
N GLU A 68 14.37 0.56 6.85
CA GLU A 68 15.03 0.99 8.08
C GLU A 68 15.82 -0.16 8.73
N LEU A 69 15.26 -1.38 8.70
CA LEU A 69 15.91 -2.58 9.19
C LEU A 69 17.16 -2.97 8.37
N GLN A 70 17.18 -2.65 7.06
CA GLN A 70 18.32 -2.95 6.19
C GLN A 70 19.47 -1.95 6.30
N GLN A 71 19.21 -0.73 6.78
CA GLN A 71 20.17 0.37 6.88
C GLN A 71 20.14 0.98 8.27
N THR A 72 20.37 0.16 9.29
CA THR A 72 20.30 0.57 10.70
C THR A 72 21.43 1.51 11.08
N ASP A 73 21.07 2.55 11.82
CA ASP A 73 21.98 3.47 12.51
C ASP A 73 21.52 3.70 13.96
N ASP A 74 22.17 4.63 14.67
CA ASP A 74 21.90 4.91 16.09
C ASP A 74 20.49 5.45 16.37
N VAL A 75 19.81 6.01 15.36
CA VAL A 75 18.45 6.55 15.46
C VAL A 75 17.38 5.61 14.90
N SER A 76 17.77 4.53 14.25
CA SER A 76 16.86 3.53 13.67
C SER A 76 15.84 2.95 14.67
N PRO A 77 16.16 2.70 15.95
CA PRO A 77 15.16 2.25 16.92
C PRO A 77 14.00 3.23 17.07
N ILE A 78 14.27 4.54 17.05
CA ILE A 78 13.24 5.59 17.14
C ILE A 78 12.42 5.62 15.86
N ALA A 79 13.07 5.55 14.70
CA ALA A 79 12.40 5.54 13.39
C ALA A 79 11.48 4.32 13.25
N MET A 80 11.97 3.13 13.62
CA MET A 80 11.18 1.89 13.59
C MET A 80 9.99 1.96 14.55
N GLU A 81 10.15 2.47 15.77
CA GLU A 81 9.03 2.63 16.71
C GLU A 81 7.99 3.60 16.15
N GLY A 82 8.39 4.73 15.59
CA GLY A 82 7.50 5.68 14.96
C GLY A 82 6.70 5.09 13.80
N LEU A 83 7.35 4.37 12.90
CA LEU A 83 6.72 3.68 11.77
C LEU A 83 5.76 2.57 12.24
N ALA A 84 6.14 1.81 13.27
CA ALA A 84 5.30 0.77 13.85
C ALA A 84 4.03 1.35 14.49
N LEU A 85 4.16 2.46 15.23
CA LEU A 85 3.03 3.19 15.82
C LEU A 85 2.08 3.71 14.74
N GLU A 86 2.62 4.29 13.68
CA GLU A 86 1.82 4.78 12.55
C GLU A 86 1.11 3.63 11.85
N LEU A 87 1.78 2.50 11.62
CA LEU A 87 1.20 1.30 11.02
C LEU A 87 0.01 0.78 11.85
N VAL A 88 0.17 0.64 13.16
CA VAL A 88 -0.91 0.21 14.06
C VAL A 88 -2.07 1.22 14.07
N ALA A 89 -1.78 2.51 14.07
CA ALA A 89 -2.82 3.54 14.03
C ALA A 89 -3.60 3.52 12.71
N VAL A 90 -2.92 3.38 11.58
CA VAL A 90 -3.53 3.32 10.24
C VAL A 90 -4.39 2.06 10.10
N THR A 91 -3.87 0.89 10.44
CA THR A 91 -4.59 -0.38 10.36
C THR A 91 -5.81 -0.40 11.29
N THR A 92 -5.68 0.13 12.52
CA THR A 92 -6.82 0.27 13.46
C THR A 92 -7.91 1.20 12.90
N ARG A 93 -7.53 2.33 12.29
CA ARG A 93 -8.49 3.26 11.67
C ARG A 93 -9.19 2.64 10.46
N GLN A 94 -8.47 1.91 9.63
CA GLN A 94 -9.05 1.21 8.48
C GLN A 94 -10.10 0.18 8.94
N ARG A 95 -9.80 -0.60 9.97
CA ARG A 95 -10.75 -1.57 10.55
C ARG A 95 -12.01 -0.91 11.12
N LYS A 96 -11.87 0.18 11.88
CA LYS A 96 -13.04 0.92 12.41
C LYS A 96 -13.95 1.43 11.30
N LYS A 97 -13.37 1.89 10.18
CA LYS A 97 -14.15 2.39 9.04
C LYS A 97 -14.89 1.30 8.29
N VAL A 98 -14.30 0.11 8.16
CA VAL A 98 -14.97 -1.05 7.57
C VAL A 98 -16.14 -1.51 8.45
N ALA A 99 -16.03 -1.40 9.77
CA ALA A 99 -17.10 -1.75 10.70
C ALA A 99 -18.25 -0.72 10.74
N ASP A 100 -17.96 0.56 10.53
CA ASP A 100 -18.95 1.65 10.77
C ASP A 100 -19.66 2.18 9.53
N ARG A 101 -19.17 1.97 8.30
CA ARG A 101 -19.84 2.41 7.07
C ARG A 101 -19.40 1.59 5.87
N LYS A 102 -20.30 0.86 5.28
CA LYS A 102 -20.14 0.46 3.87
C LYS A 102 -19.96 1.74 3.03
N PRO A 103 -18.87 1.88 2.26
CA PRO A 103 -18.72 3.03 1.38
C PRO A 103 -19.93 3.11 0.41
N PRO A 104 -20.33 4.29 -0.03
CA PRO A 104 -21.37 4.40 -1.04
C PRO A 104 -21.02 3.55 -2.26
N ARG A 105 -21.98 2.84 -2.83
CA ARG A 105 -21.76 1.91 -3.96
C ARG A 105 -21.01 2.56 -5.14
N TRP A 106 -21.30 3.83 -5.41
CA TRP A 106 -20.57 4.57 -6.45
C TRP A 106 -19.08 4.79 -6.12
N LEU A 107 -18.71 4.84 -4.83
CA LEU A 107 -17.30 4.98 -4.42
C LEU A 107 -16.55 3.65 -4.57
N GLU A 108 -17.22 2.53 -4.30
CA GLU A 108 -16.68 1.19 -4.58
C GLU A 108 -16.46 1.02 -6.09
N GLN A 109 -17.43 1.41 -6.91
CA GLN A 109 -17.31 1.40 -8.37
C GLN A 109 -16.16 2.30 -8.87
N ALA A 110 -15.98 3.50 -8.29
CA ALA A 110 -14.83 4.36 -8.63
C ALA A 110 -13.50 3.70 -8.27
N HIS A 111 -13.44 3.05 -7.11
CA HIS A 111 -12.26 2.32 -6.67
C HIS A 111 -11.93 1.14 -7.62
N GLU A 112 -12.91 0.32 -7.97
CA GLU A 112 -12.77 -0.78 -8.93
C GLU A 112 -12.30 -0.27 -10.31
N LEU A 113 -12.87 0.85 -10.78
CA LEU A 113 -12.45 1.48 -12.04
C LEU A 113 -10.97 1.88 -11.99
N LEU A 114 -10.52 2.50 -10.90
CA LEU A 114 -9.11 2.88 -10.74
C LEU A 114 -8.19 1.66 -10.76
N HIS A 115 -8.58 0.56 -10.13
CA HIS A 115 -7.81 -0.69 -10.15
C HIS A 115 -7.78 -1.33 -11.54
N ALA A 116 -8.90 -1.33 -12.25
CA ALA A 116 -8.98 -1.92 -13.61
C ALA A 116 -8.20 -1.10 -14.66
N HIS A 117 -8.12 0.21 -14.47
CA HIS A 117 -7.62 1.16 -15.46
C HIS A 117 -6.47 2.04 -14.94
N PHE A 118 -5.71 1.58 -13.96
CA PHE A 118 -4.63 2.38 -13.36
C PHE A 118 -3.57 2.83 -14.34
N ALA A 119 -3.32 2.05 -15.40
CA ALA A 119 -2.34 2.37 -16.44
C ALA A 119 -2.86 3.42 -17.45
N ASP A 120 -4.17 3.62 -17.52
CA ASP A 120 -4.77 4.55 -18.46
C ASP A 120 -4.64 6.01 -17.98
N ALA A 121 -4.76 6.96 -18.90
CA ALA A 121 -4.71 8.40 -18.59
C ALA A 121 -6.05 8.87 -18.00
N LEU A 122 -6.45 8.34 -16.85
CA LEU A 122 -7.70 8.68 -16.18
C LEU A 122 -7.62 10.03 -15.48
N SER A 123 -8.53 10.94 -15.83
CA SER A 123 -8.78 12.17 -15.10
C SER A 123 -9.82 11.97 -14.00
N LEU A 124 -9.78 12.83 -12.96
CA LEU A 124 -10.81 12.86 -11.91
C LEU A 124 -12.22 13.03 -12.48
N SER A 125 -12.36 13.82 -13.56
CA SER A 125 -13.64 14.09 -14.21
C SER A 125 -14.21 12.86 -14.90
N GLU A 126 -13.37 12.07 -15.56
CA GLU A 126 -13.77 10.81 -16.21
C GLU A 126 -14.21 9.77 -15.17
N VAL A 127 -13.44 9.60 -14.09
CA VAL A 127 -13.83 8.71 -12.99
C VAL A 127 -15.15 9.14 -12.36
N ALA A 128 -15.33 10.43 -12.11
CA ALA A 128 -16.56 10.96 -11.53
C ALA A 128 -17.78 10.76 -12.46
N ALA A 129 -17.59 11.00 -13.75
CA ALA A 129 -18.63 10.80 -14.76
C ALA A 129 -19.05 9.32 -14.86
N SER A 130 -18.09 8.39 -14.82
CA SER A 130 -18.37 6.95 -14.91
C SER A 130 -19.23 6.42 -13.75
N VAL A 131 -19.14 7.05 -12.57
CA VAL A 131 -19.90 6.66 -11.38
C VAL A 131 -21.05 7.61 -11.07
N GLY A 132 -21.35 8.56 -11.97
CA GLY A 132 -22.51 9.43 -11.90
C GLY A 132 -22.46 10.49 -10.79
N VAL A 133 -21.27 10.97 -10.40
CA VAL A 133 -21.12 12.00 -9.37
C VAL A 133 -20.35 13.21 -9.87
N HIS A 134 -20.46 14.34 -9.16
CA HIS A 134 -19.66 15.52 -9.47
C HIS A 134 -18.19 15.32 -9.04
N PRO A 135 -17.17 15.77 -9.83
CA PRO A 135 -15.76 15.58 -9.53
C PRO A 135 -15.35 16.08 -8.14
N ALA A 136 -15.84 17.24 -7.71
CA ALA A 136 -15.54 17.77 -6.37
C ALA A 136 -16.14 16.88 -5.25
N HIS A 137 -17.30 16.26 -5.49
CA HIS A 137 -17.89 15.32 -4.54
C HIS A 137 -17.06 14.03 -4.45
N LEU A 138 -16.66 13.45 -5.59
CA LEU A 138 -15.75 12.32 -5.63
C LEU A 138 -14.46 12.64 -4.88
N ALA A 139 -13.78 13.74 -5.21
CA ALA A 139 -12.51 14.12 -4.57
C ALA A 139 -12.62 14.22 -3.05
N ARG A 140 -13.69 14.84 -2.55
CA ARG A 140 -13.93 15.00 -1.11
C ARG A 140 -14.18 13.67 -0.42
N VAL A 141 -15.11 12.86 -0.93
CA VAL A 141 -15.49 11.58 -0.32
C VAL A 141 -14.38 10.56 -0.45
N PHE A 142 -13.68 10.52 -1.59
CA PHE A 142 -12.52 9.67 -1.81
C PHE A 142 -11.41 9.98 -0.79
N ARG A 143 -11.10 11.28 -0.58
CA ARG A 143 -10.09 11.68 0.42
C ARG A 143 -10.52 11.34 1.85
N GLN A 144 -11.81 11.46 2.17
CA GLN A 144 -12.34 11.04 3.47
C GLN A 144 -12.19 9.53 3.71
N GLN A 145 -12.42 8.72 2.66
CA GLN A 145 -12.39 7.26 2.76
C GLN A 145 -10.97 6.68 2.68
N TYR A 146 -10.16 7.16 1.69
CA TYR A 146 -8.85 6.60 1.39
C TYR A 146 -7.67 7.45 1.89
N HIS A 147 -7.93 8.60 2.54
CA HIS A 147 -6.95 9.53 3.11
C HIS A 147 -5.91 10.08 2.14
N CYS A 148 -6.18 9.98 0.84
CA CYS A 148 -5.35 10.55 -0.21
C CYS A 148 -6.22 11.06 -1.37
N SER A 149 -5.64 11.83 -2.28
CA SER A 149 -6.35 12.22 -3.50
C SER A 149 -6.47 11.02 -4.46
N VAL A 150 -7.44 11.06 -5.40
CA VAL A 150 -7.57 10.08 -6.48
C VAL A 150 -6.26 9.97 -7.28
N GLY A 151 -5.59 11.11 -7.57
CA GLY A 151 -4.31 11.12 -8.28
C GLY A 151 -3.16 10.49 -7.49
N ASP A 152 -3.10 10.69 -6.17
CA ASP A 152 -2.11 10.03 -5.32
C ASP A 152 -2.36 8.53 -5.23
N TYR A 153 -3.63 8.15 -5.15
CA TYR A 153 -4.04 6.75 -5.15
C TYR A 153 -3.63 6.04 -6.44
N LEU A 154 -3.91 6.67 -7.59
CA LEU A 154 -3.53 6.15 -8.89
C LEU A 154 -2.00 6.01 -9.03
N ARG A 155 -1.23 7.01 -8.56
CA ARG A 155 0.24 6.91 -8.54
C ARG A 155 0.73 5.72 -7.70
N LYS A 156 0.09 5.44 -6.55
CA LYS A 156 0.42 4.26 -5.72
C LYS A 156 0.17 2.96 -6.47
N LEU A 157 -1.00 2.78 -7.09
CA LEU A 157 -1.32 1.59 -7.89
C LEU A 157 -0.29 1.35 -9.00
N ARG A 158 0.11 2.40 -9.71
CA ARG A 158 1.15 2.35 -10.75
C ARG A 158 2.50 1.89 -10.20
N ILE A 159 2.89 2.40 -9.05
CA ILE A 159 4.15 2.00 -8.41
C ILE A 159 4.07 0.58 -7.86
N GLU A 160 2.95 0.16 -7.28
CA GLU A 160 2.72 -1.22 -6.86
C GLU A 160 2.85 -2.21 -8.04
N PHE A 161 2.23 -1.88 -9.17
CA PHE A 161 2.40 -2.66 -10.40
C PHE A 161 3.86 -2.70 -10.84
N ALA A 162 4.57 -1.55 -10.83
CA ALA A 162 5.97 -1.49 -11.21
C ALA A 162 6.86 -2.33 -10.27
N CYS A 163 6.64 -2.31 -8.96
CA CYS A 163 7.36 -3.15 -8.01
C CYS A 163 7.21 -4.65 -8.33
N ARG A 164 5.99 -5.09 -8.66
CA ARG A 164 5.74 -6.48 -9.10
C ARG A 164 6.52 -6.82 -10.38
N GLN A 165 6.45 -5.93 -11.39
CA GLN A 165 7.15 -6.16 -12.66
C GLN A 165 8.68 -6.21 -12.48
N LEU A 166 9.23 -5.36 -11.62
CA LEU A 166 10.67 -5.37 -11.30
C LEU A 166 11.11 -6.70 -10.67
N ALA A 167 10.24 -7.34 -9.89
CA ALA A 167 10.54 -8.60 -9.20
C ALA A 167 10.30 -9.84 -10.08
N THR A 168 9.44 -9.76 -11.11
CA THR A 168 8.95 -10.95 -11.83
C THR A 168 9.22 -10.95 -13.32
N SER A 169 9.83 -9.90 -13.88
CA SER A 169 10.05 -9.81 -15.32
C SER A 169 11.43 -9.25 -15.66
N ASP A 170 11.92 -9.60 -16.84
CA ASP A 170 13.17 -9.08 -17.43
C ASP A 170 12.96 -7.79 -18.25
N ARG A 171 11.81 -7.11 -18.05
CA ARG A 171 11.49 -5.86 -18.78
C ARG A 171 12.40 -4.74 -18.34
N THR A 172 12.71 -3.86 -19.29
CA THR A 172 13.45 -2.62 -19.00
C THR A 172 12.62 -1.66 -18.14
N PHE A 173 13.28 -0.77 -17.42
CA PHE A 173 12.60 0.27 -16.63
C PHE A 173 11.68 1.16 -17.48
N THR A 174 12.03 1.38 -18.73
CA THR A 174 11.20 2.13 -19.69
C THR A 174 9.91 1.39 -19.99
N GLU A 175 9.99 0.09 -20.30
CA GLU A 175 8.82 -0.74 -20.58
C GLU A 175 7.91 -0.88 -19.36
N ILE A 176 8.50 -1.07 -18.17
CA ILE A 176 7.73 -1.13 -16.91
C ILE A 176 7.03 0.20 -16.64
N GLY A 177 7.73 1.33 -16.80
CA GLY A 177 7.15 2.66 -16.61
C GLY A 177 5.97 2.93 -17.56
N LEU A 178 6.13 2.63 -18.83
CA LEU A 178 5.06 2.78 -19.83
C LEU A 178 3.88 1.84 -19.55
N ALA A 179 4.15 0.57 -19.22
CA ALA A 179 3.10 -0.39 -18.86
C ALA A 179 2.36 -0.03 -17.57
N ALA A 180 3.02 0.69 -16.66
CA ALA A 180 2.42 1.26 -15.45
C ALA A 180 1.64 2.56 -15.71
N GLY A 181 1.62 3.08 -16.94
CA GLY A 181 0.90 4.31 -17.31
C GLY A 181 1.64 5.61 -17.01
N PHE A 182 2.98 5.58 -16.90
CA PHE A 182 3.80 6.78 -16.85
C PHE A 182 4.12 7.26 -18.27
N ALA A 183 4.25 8.58 -18.46
CA ALA A 183 4.53 9.18 -19.74
C ALA A 183 5.91 8.80 -20.28
N ASP A 184 6.89 8.67 -19.39
CA ASP A 184 8.28 8.33 -19.71
C ASP A 184 9.00 7.73 -18.50
N GLN A 185 10.21 7.21 -18.74
CA GLN A 185 11.07 6.62 -17.72
C GLN A 185 11.50 7.64 -16.63
N SER A 186 11.70 8.90 -16.99
CA SER A 186 12.12 9.93 -16.04
C SER A 186 11.02 10.25 -15.03
N HIS A 187 9.77 10.38 -15.51
CA HIS A 187 8.59 10.56 -14.69
C HIS A 187 8.38 9.33 -13.78
N PHE A 188 8.47 8.13 -14.33
CA PHE A 188 8.43 6.88 -13.58
C PHE A 188 9.47 6.87 -12.45
N SER A 189 10.75 7.05 -12.78
CA SER A 189 11.85 6.95 -11.81
C SER A 189 11.76 8.00 -10.70
N LYS A 190 11.36 9.23 -11.01
CA LYS A 190 11.13 10.29 -10.03
C LYS A 190 9.99 9.95 -9.07
N THR A 191 8.86 9.48 -9.63
CA THR A 191 7.68 9.11 -8.83
C THR A 191 7.98 7.88 -7.97
N PHE A 192 8.65 6.89 -8.53
CA PHE A 192 9.09 5.68 -7.83
C PHE A 192 9.98 6.05 -6.63
N LYS A 193 11.04 6.85 -6.86
CA LYS A 193 11.94 7.30 -5.78
C LYS A 193 11.21 8.12 -4.72
N SER A 194 10.26 8.96 -5.13
CA SER A 194 9.46 9.77 -4.18
C SER A 194 8.57 8.92 -3.27
N LEU A 195 8.01 7.82 -3.78
CA LEU A 195 7.07 6.97 -3.03
C LEU A 195 7.78 5.83 -2.28
N ILE A 196 8.83 5.26 -2.87
CA ILE A 196 9.54 4.10 -2.33
C ILE A 196 10.79 4.50 -1.54
N GLY A 197 11.34 5.70 -1.78
CA GLY A 197 12.56 6.19 -1.14
C GLY A 197 13.86 5.82 -1.87
N MET A 198 13.80 4.92 -2.85
CA MET A 198 14.94 4.48 -3.67
C MET A 198 14.57 4.44 -5.16
N THR A 199 15.57 4.38 -6.02
CA THR A 199 15.37 4.27 -7.47
C THR A 199 14.89 2.86 -7.86
N PRO A 200 14.24 2.68 -9.05
CA PRO A 200 13.88 1.36 -9.56
C PRO A 200 15.07 0.39 -9.64
N SER A 201 16.25 0.89 -10.02
CA SER A 201 17.47 0.09 -10.11
C SER A 201 17.98 -0.38 -8.74
N GLU A 202 17.94 0.49 -7.73
CA GLU A 202 18.27 0.13 -6.35
C GLU A 202 17.26 -0.88 -5.80
N TYR A 203 15.98 -0.67 -6.09
CA TYR A 203 14.92 -1.59 -5.67
C TYR A 203 15.13 -2.99 -6.27
N GLN A 204 15.33 -3.08 -7.57
CA GLN A 204 15.58 -4.36 -8.24
C GLN A 204 16.78 -5.09 -7.64
N ARG A 205 17.90 -4.41 -7.44
CA ARG A 205 19.11 -5.00 -6.86
C ARG A 205 18.92 -5.51 -5.43
N ASN A 206 18.09 -4.82 -4.63
CA ASN A 206 17.93 -5.15 -3.21
C ASN A 206 16.83 -6.19 -2.95
N PHE A 207 15.85 -6.32 -3.84
CA PHE A 207 14.64 -7.11 -3.60
C PHE A 207 14.35 -8.19 -4.66
N CYS A 208 15.07 -8.19 -5.76
CA CYS A 208 14.92 -9.16 -6.84
C CYS A 208 16.24 -9.90 -7.08
#